data_4fa6016f44e91e73d244170a0b619507
#
_entry.id   4fa6016f44e91e73d244170a0b619507
#
_cell.length_a   1.000
_cell.length_b   1.000
_cell.length_c   1.000
_cell.angle_alpha   90.00
_cell.angle_beta   90.00
_cell.angle_gamma   90.00
#
_symmetry.space_group_name_H-M   'P 1'
#
loop_
_entity.id
_entity.type
_entity.pdbx_description
1 polymer ?
#
loop_
_entity_poly.entity_id
_entity_poly.type
_entity_poly.pdbx_seq_one_letter_code
_entity_poly.pdbx_strand_id
1 'polypeptide(L)'
;PLYVSQMAKGDSETQVHFARQLGGSERHLQWNQNIRVNHTTERSTRARSIVFFAFAVLAAAELHAQTGGTVPVYVPENGFISLNVPLNAGRTGSLSTKTTHPVFLSKLQEVLSSLGLPVSLVRPYAFKTKAELMAECSDRGLLTRLVGRSTSCGRYGYYNYTHCGRCVPCQVRRASFLASGIPDTTQTYYFPNLRVAGRKSGANDIGAVAALRIQARADGAHLAGSEVDEFCHERGCAEIDDDAEAIAGFDGDTGSVR
;
A
#
# COMPACT_ATOMS: atom_id res chain seq x y z
N PRO A 1 15.47 9.94 9.81
CA PRO A 1 15.07 8.61 9.34
C PRO A 1 16.01 8.12 8.24
N LEU A 2 16.13 6.79 8.12
CA LEU A 2 16.77 6.12 7.00
C LEU A 2 15.68 5.58 6.06
N TYR A 3 15.80 5.86 4.77
CA TYR A 3 14.85 5.40 3.76
C TYR A 3 15.42 4.18 3.05
N VAL A 4 14.62 3.13 2.93
CA VAL A 4 15.02 1.89 2.27
C VAL A 4 14.09 1.63 1.11
N SER A 5 14.64 1.42 -0.08
CA SER A 5 13.84 1.10 -1.26
C SER A 5 14.52 0.10 -2.19
N GLN A 6 13.74 -0.50 -3.07
CA GLN A 6 14.24 -1.33 -4.14
C GLN A 6 14.15 -0.59 -5.47
N MET A 7 15.18 -0.69 -6.29
CA MET A 7 15.17 -0.16 -7.66
C MET A 7 14.06 -0.83 -8.47
N ALA A 8 13.24 -0.01 -9.09
CA ALA A 8 12.20 -0.46 -10.00
C ALA A 8 12.22 0.40 -11.27
N LYS A 9 12.10 -0.23 -12.42
CA LYS A 9 12.06 0.49 -13.70
C LYS A 9 10.89 1.47 -13.73
N GLY A 10 11.16 2.72 -14.03
CA GLY A 10 10.19 3.81 -14.09
C GLY A 10 9.83 4.44 -12.72
N ASP A 11 10.46 4.00 -11.62
CA ASP A 11 10.20 4.54 -10.28
C ASP A 11 11.48 4.92 -9.51
N SER A 12 12.63 4.35 -9.88
CA SER A 12 13.89 4.56 -9.14
C SER A 12 14.31 6.02 -9.05
N GLU A 13 14.16 6.78 -10.11
CA GLU A 13 14.49 8.21 -10.13
C GLU A 13 13.54 9.02 -9.23
N THR A 14 12.26 8.64 -9.20
CA THR A 14 11.25 9.26 -8.33
C THR A 14 11.58 8.99 -6.87
N GLN A 15 12.01 7.77 -6.52
CA GLN A 15 12.44 7.43 -5.16
C GLN A 15 13.62 8.30 -4.71
N VAL A 16 14.64 8.44 -5.55
CA VAL A 16 15.80 9.31 -5.28
C VAL A 16 15.38 10.77 -5.14
N HIS A 17 14.50 11.24 -6.04
CA HIS A 17 13.97 12.59 -5.95
C HIS A 17 13.25 12.85 -4.62
N PHE A 18 12.40 11.94 -4.18
CA PHE A 18 11.70 12.06 -2.90
C PHE A 18 12.67 12.04 -1.71
N ALA A 19 13.65 11.15 -1.70
CA ALA A 19 14.63 11.09 -0.64
C ALA A 19 15.39 12.42 -0.51
N ARG A 20 15.78 13.04 -1.62
CA ARG A 20 16.43 14.36 -1.62
C ARG A 20 15.55 15.45 -1.03
N GLN A 21 14.26 15.44 -1.33
CA GLN A 21 13.29 16.43 -0.82
C GLN A 21 12.95 16.20 0.66
N LEU A 22 13.11 14.97 1.16
CA LEU A 22 12.78 14.57 2.53
C LEU A 22 13.97 14.58 3.50
N GLY A 23 15.11 15.11 3.12
CA GLY A 23 16.20 15.32 4.06
C GLY A 23 17.54 14.70 3.70
N GLY A 24 17.75 14.29 2.46
CA GLY A 24 19.06 13.96 1.95
C GLY A 24 19.17 12.58 1.28
N SER A 25 19.96 12.56 0.20
CA SER A 25 20.25 11.34 -0.54
C SER A 25 21.16 10.38 0.24
N GLU A 26 21.94 10.87 1.18
CA GLU A 26 22.83 10.08 2.05
C GLU A 26 22.05 9.18 3.04
N ARG A 27 20.77 9.45 3.25
CA ARG A 27 19.88 8.66 4.10
C ARG A 27 18.96 7.74 3.29
N HIS A 28 19.27 7.51 2.03
CA HIS A 28 18.48 6.66 1.15
C HIS A 28 19.30 5.46 0.67
N LEU A 29 18.95 4.29 1.14
CA LEU A 29 19.48 3.02 0.68
C LEU A 29 18.57 2.46 -0.42
N GLN A 30 19.10 2.39 -1.63
CA GLN A 30 18.39 1.84 -2.76
C GLN A 30 19.13 0.61 -3.29
N TRP A 31 18.50 -0.55 -3.15
CA TRP A 31 19.08 -1.80 -3.59
C TRP A 31 18.45 -2.31 -4.89
N ASN A 32 19.25 -3.00 -5.64
CA ASN A 32 18.80 -3.76 -6.82
C ASN A 32 18.96 -5.25 -6.55
N GLN A 33 17.89 -6.00 -6.86
CA GLN A 33 17.94 -7.46 -6.79
C GLN A 33 17.29 -8.06 -8.02
N ASN A 34 18.03 -8.96 -8.65
CA ASN A 34 17.55 -9.82 -9.72
C ASN A 34 17.63 -11.28 -9.26
N ILE A 35 16.48 -11.92 -9.17
CA ILE A 35 16.41 -13.36 -8.88
C ILE A 35 16.55 -14.09 -10.20
N ARG A 36 17.56 -14.96 -10.28
CA ARG A 36 17.78 -15.86 -11.40
C ARG A 36 17.79 -17.29 -10.90
N VAL A 37 16.97 -18.14 -11.49
CA VAL A 37 16.92 -19.58 -11.21
C VAL A 37 17.29 -20.32 -12.49
N ASN A 38 18.33 -21.18 -12.44
CA ASN A 38 18.80 -21.95 -13.58
C ASN A 38 19.02 -21.09 -14.84
N HIS A 39 19.70 -19.95 -14.69
CA HIS A 39 19.97 -18.97 -15.76
C HIS A 39 18.75 -18.26 -16.36
N THR A 40 17.55 -18.49 -15.81
CA THR A 40 16.33 -17.77 -16.19
C THR A 40 15.98 -16.70 -15.16
N THR A 41 15.36 -15.61 -15.62
CA THR A 41 14.86 -14.56 -14.72
C THR A 41 13.51 -14.99 -14.14
N GLU A 42 13.39 -14.97 -12.80
CA GLU A 42 12.10 -15.18 -12.15
C GLU A 42 11.12 -14.08 -12.55
N ARG A 43 9.99 -14.48 -13.13
CA ARG A 43 8.95 -13.55 -13.59
C ARG A 43 7.88 -13.27 -12.54
N SER A 44 7.79 -14.11 -11.51
CA SER A 44 6.83 -13.90 -10.43
C SER A 44 7.25 -12.72 -9.56
N THR A 45 6.29 -11.89 -9.20
CA THR A 45 6.51 -10.77 -8.26
C THR A 45 5.93 -11.07 -6.88
N ARG A 46 5.43 -12.29 -6.65
CA ARG A 46 4.69 -12.65 -5.43
C ARG A 46 5.53 -12.55 -4.16
N ALA A 47 6.78 -12.97 -4.21
CA ALA A 47 7.69 -12.92 -3.07
C ALA A 47 8.47 -11.60 -2.94
N ARG A 48 8.25 -10.62 -3.81
CA ARG A 48 9.02 -9.37 -3.82
C ARG A 48 8.97 -8.63 -2.48
N SER A 49 7.85 -8.68 -1.80
CA SER A 49 7.69 -8.00 -0.53
C SER A 49 8.61 -8.48 0.57
N ILE A 50 8.91 -9.78 0.62
CA ILE A 50 9.84 -10.33 1.61
C ILE A 50 11.24 -9.72 1.44
N VAL A 51 11.63 -9.42 0.21
CA VAL A 51 12.91 -8.77 -0.10
C VAL A 51 12.96 -7.35 0.44
N PHE A 52 11.87 -6.60 0.37
CA PHE A 52 11.80 -5.25 0.95
C PHE A 52 11.98 -5.31 2.47
N PHE A 53 11.31 -6.25 3.14
CA PHE A 53 11.48 -6.44 4.57
C PHE A 53 12.89 -6.92 4.90
N ALA A 54 13.49 -7.82 4.13
CA ALA A 54 14.86 -8.25 4.33
C ALA A 54 15.85 -7.07 4.26
N PHE A 55 15.71 -6.18 3.27
CA PHE A 55 16.55 -4.99 3.19
C PHE A 55 16.33 -4.04 4.36
N ALA A 56 15.09 -3.84 4.78
CA ALA A 56 14.79 -3.00 5.92
C ALA A 56 15.37 -3.57 7.22
N VAL A 57 15.29 -4.89 7.40
CA VAL A 57 15.86 -5.60 8.56
C VAL A 57 17.39 -5.53 8.56
N LEU A 58 18.05 -5.70 7.41
CA LEU A 58 19.51 -5.53 7.29
C LEU A 58 19.95 -4.12 7.68
N ALA A 59 19.25 -3.09 7.18
CA ALA A 59 19.53 -1.71 7.54
C ALA A 59 19.28 -1.44 9.03
N ALA A 60 18.23 -2.03 9.60
CA ALA A 60 17.91 -1.90 11.02
C ALA A 60 18.95 -2.62 11.91
N ALA A 61 19.44 -3.78 11.48
CA ALA A 61 20.50 -4.49 12.20
C ALA A 61 21.81 -3.67 12.25
N GLU A 62 22.18 -3.02 11.16
CA GLU A 62 23.35 -2.11 11.12
C GLU A 62 23.13 -0.92 12.04
N LEU A 63 21.96 -0.29 12.02
CA LEU A 63 21.63 0.82 12.95
C LEU A 63 21.66 0.36 14.40
N HIS A 64 21.17 -0.84 14.70
CA HIS A 64 21.25 -1.42 16.04
C HIS A 64 22.72 -1.56 16.50
N ALA A 65 23.59 -2.06 15.64
CA ALA A 65 25.02 -2.21 15.96
C ALA A 65 25.69 -0.87 16.31
N GLN A 66 25.23 0.23 15.71
CA GLN A 66 25.77 1.58 15.95
C GLN A 66 25.15 2.27 17.16
N THR A 67 23.88 2.06 17.45
CA THR A 67 23.11 2.86 18.41
C THR A 67 22.64 2.08 19.65
N GLY A 68 22.59 0.75 19.56
CA GLY A 68 21.95 -0.11 20.54
C GLY A 68 20.41 0.00 20.51
N GLY A 69 19.73 -0.90 21.23
CA GLY A 69 18.28 -0.88 21.35
C GLY A 69 17.52 -1.43 20.13
N THR A 70 16.22 -1.54 20.26
CA THR A 70 15.33 -2.01 19.19
C THR A 70 15.12 -0.90 18.14
N VAL A 71 15.26 -1.23 16.88
CA VAL A 71 15.12 -0.29 15.76
C VAL A 71 13.72 -0.39 15.15
N PRO A 72 12.92 0.70 15.14
CA PRO A 72 11.62 0.69 14.51
C PRO A 72 11.76 0.73 12.98
N VAL A 73 11.10 -0.22 12.32
CA VAL A 73 10.92 -0.26 10.87
C VAL A 73 9.49 0.15 10.53
N TYR A 74 9.33 1.34 10.00
CA TYR A 74 8.04 1.89 9.64
C TYR A 74 7.54 1.33 8.32
N VAL A 75 6.33 0.78 8.32
CA VAL A 75 5.60 0.30 7.15
C VAL A 75 4.44 1.28 6.88
N PRO A 76 4.65 2.31 6.03
CA PRO A 76 3.73 3.44 5.90
C PRO A 76 2.54 3.16 4.96
N GLU A 77 2.04 1.93 4.94
CA GLU A 77 0.86 1.60 4.15
C GLU A 77 -0.41 1.96 4.93
N ASN A 78 -1.41 2.48 4.23
CA ASN A 78 -2.71 2.79 4.84
C ASN A 78 -3.57 1.53 5.01
N GLY A 79 -4.55 1.57 5.91
CA GLY A 79 -5.37 0.42 6.28
C GLY A 79 -6.10 -0.21 5.10
N PHE A 80 -6.72 0.59 4.22
CA PHE A 80 -7.45 0.08 3.06
C PHE A 80 -6.55 -0.77 2.13
N ILE A 81 -5.34 -0.29 1.85
CA ILE A 81 -4.38 -1.03 1.01
C ILE A 81 -3.79 -2.22 1.77
N SER A 82 -3.55 -2.09 3.07
CA SER A 82 -3.02 -3.17 3.90
C SER A 82 -3.97 -4.37 3.94
N LEU A 83 -5.25 -4.16 4.18
CA LEU A 83 -6.26 -5.21 4.16
C LEU A 83 -6.41 -5.84 2.77
N ASN A 84 -6.31 -5.02 1.73
CA ASN A 84 -6.40 -5.43 0.33
C ASN A 84 -7.57 -6.41 0.06
N VAL A 85 -8.75 -5.99 0.47
CA VAL A 85 -9.99 -6.75 0.32
C VAL A 85 -10.20 -7.16 -1.14
N PRO A 86 -10.55 -8.43 -1.43
CA PRO A 86 -10.83 -8.87 -2.79
C PRO A 86 -12.12 -8.23 -3.30
N LEU A 87 -12.00 -7.31 -4.24
CA LEU A 87 -13.13 -6.57 -4.83
C LEU A 87 -13.87 -7.34 -5.93
N ASN A 88 -13.41 -8.53 -6.30
CA ASN A 88 -14.07 -9.40 -7.27
C ASN A 88 -13.76 -10.87 -7.00
N ALA A 89 -14.63 -11.76 -7.45
CA ALA A 89 -14.51 -13.19 -7.22
C ALA A 89 -13.19 -13.80 -7.71
N GLY A 90 -12.60 -13.28 -8.78
CA GLY A 90 -11.30 -13.76 -9.31
C GLY A 90 -10.10 -13.43 -8.40
N ARG A 91 -10.29 -12.63 -7.38
CA ARG A 91 -9.27 -12.29 -6.37
C ARG A 91 -9.52 -12.95 -5.02
N THR A 92 -10.65 -13.60 -4.83
CA THR A 92 -10.97 -14.34 -3.62
C THR A 92 -9.94 -15.45 -3.41
N GLY A 93 -9.38 -15.56 -2.21
CA GLY A 93 -8.31 -16.50 -1.90
C GLY A 93 -6.92 -16.15 -2.46
N SER A 94 -6.78 -15.06 -3.21
CA SER A 94 -5.47 -14.62 -3.72
C SER A 94 -4.64 -13.97 -2.61
N LEU A 95 -3.51 -14.60 -2.27
CA LEU A 95 -2.55 -14.05 -1.30
C LEU A 95 -1.49 -13.13 -1.96
N SER A 96 -1.56 -12.93 -3.28
CA SER A 96 -0.48 -12.30 -4.06
C SER A 96 -0.22 -10.82 -3.79
N THR A 97 -1.08 -10.15 -3.03
CA THR A 97 -0.97 -8.72 -2.77
C THR A 97 -1.18 -8.34 -1.30
N LYS A 98 -1.12 -9.32 -0.41
CA LYS A 98 -1.27 -9.11 1.04
C LYS A 98 0.06 -8.82 1.76
N THR A 99 0.92 -8.04 1.13
CA THR A 99 2.28 -7.73 1.59
C THR A 99 2.33 -7.03 2.93
N THR A 100 1.36 -6.18 3.21
CA THR A 100 1.29 -5.36 4.43
C THR A 100 0.04 -5.69 5.26
N HIS A 101 -0.58 -6.84 4.97
CA HIS A 101 -1.73 -7.32 5.72
C HIS A 101 -1.37 -7.50 7.20
N PRO A 102 -2.24 -7.11 8.15
CA PRO A 102 -1.96 -7.17 9.58
C PRO A 102 -1.45 -8.53 10.05
N VAL A 103 -2.13 -9.61 9.67
CA VAL A 103 -1.71 -10.98 10.01
C VAL A 103 -0.32 -11.33 9.47
N PHE A 104 -0.02 -10.94 8.23
CA PHE A 104 1.31 -11.17 7.66
C PHE A 104 2.39 -10.45 8.46
N LEU A 105 2.16 -9.17 8.80
CA LEU A 105 3.14 -8.38 9.55
C LEU A 105 3.29 -8.86 11.00
N SER A 106 2.20 -9.31 11.64
CA SER A 106 2.25 -9.94 12.96
C SER A 106 3.12 -11.20 12.92
N LYS A 107 2.87 -12.11 11.98
CA LYS A 107 3.67 -13.33 11.83
C LYS A 107 5.13 -13.05 11.45
N LEU A 108 5.38 -12.04 10.63
CA LEU A 108 6.75 -11.61 10.34
C LEU A 108 7.44 -11.08 11.61
N GLN A 109 6.75 -10.28 12.42
CA GLN A 109 7.29 -9.80 13.69
C GLN A 109 7.61 -10.97 14.66
N GLU A 110 6.75 -11.97 14.74
CA GLU A 110 7.03 -13.18 15.54
C GLU A 110 8.32 -13.87 15.09
N VAL A 111 8.51 -14.03 13.77
CA VAL A 111 9.74 -14.61 13.21
C VAL A 111 10.95 -13.75 13.55
N LEU A 112 10.88 -12.43 13.36
CA LEU A 112 11.99 -11.53 13.69
C LEU A 112 12.36 -11.61 15.19
N SER A 113 11.35 -11.66 16.06
CA SER A 113 11.53 -11.78 17.50
C SER A 113 12.13 -13.14 17.90
N SER A 114 11.69 -14.24 17.27
CA SER A 114 12.22 -15.59 17.54
C SER A 114 13.67 -15.74 17.10
N LEU A 115 14.09 -14.98 16.09
CA LEU A 115 15.48 -14.91 15.63
C LEU A 115 16.35 -13.95 16.46
N GLY A 116 15.79 -13.32 17.49
CA GLY A 116 16.50 -12.34 18.31
C GLY A 116 16.89 -11.06 17.56
N LEU A 117 16.24 -10.76 16.43
CA LEU A 117 16.54 -9.56 15.66
C LEU A 117 15.96 -8.32 16.35
N PRO A 118 16.75 -7.26 16.55
CA PRO A 118 16.35 -6.08 17.30
C PRO A 118 15.50 -5.11 16.47
N VAL A 119 14.42 -5.61 15.90
CA VAL A 119 13.56 -4.89 14.95
C VAL A 119 12.12 -4.91 15.43
N SER A 120 11.46 -3.75 15.37
CA SER A 120 10.02 -3.61 15.62
C SER A 120 9.33 -3.08 14.37
N LEU A 121 8.37 -3.82 13.82
CA LEU A 121 7.55 -3.37 12.69
C LEU A 121 6.47 -2.41 13.19
N VAL A 122 6.44 -1.19 12.68
CA VAL A 122 5.51 -0.14 13.10
C VAL A 122 4.61 0.24 11.93
N ARG A 123 3.30 0.18 12.15
CA ARG A 123 2.26 0.55 11.16
C ARG A 123 1.58 1.86 11.54
N PRO A 124 2.17 3.03 11.25
CA PRO A 124 1.65 4.30 11.76
C PRO A 124 0.28 4.68 11.17
N TYR A 125 -0.11 4.06 10.07
CA TYR A 125 -1.30 4.40 9.29
C TYR A 125 -2.26 3.23 9.09
N ALA A 126 -2.20 2.23 10.00
CA ALA A 126 -3.02 1.02 9.91
C ALA A 126 -4.53 1.32 9.90
N PHE A 127 -4.94 2.40 10.56
CA PHE A 127 -6.34 2.81 10.71
C PHE A 127 -6.68 4.09 9.92
N LYS A 128 -5.90 4.41 8.89
CA LYS A 128 -6.11 5.62 8.10
C LYS A 128 -6.32 5.29 6.62
N THR A 129 -7.19 6.05 5.98
CA THR A 129 -7.28 6.07 4.52
C THR A 129 -6.14 6.88 3.92
N LYS A 130 -5.95 6.73 2.63
CA LYS A 130 -5.03 7.59 1.88
C LYS A 130 -5.46 9.07 1.89
N ALA A 131 -6.77 9.34 1.93
CA ALA A 131 -7.29 10.70 2.00
C ALA A 131 -6.95 11.37 3.33
N GLU A 132 -7.13 10.67 4.45
CA GLU A 132 -6.76 11.17 5.78
C GLU A 132 -5.27 11.41 5.90
N LEU A 133 -4.42 10.49 5.39
CA LEU A 133 -2.98 10.72 5.33
C LEU A 133 -2.61 12.01 4.61
N MET A 134 -3.31 12.31 3.51
CA MET A 134 -3.09 13.54 2.75
C MET A 134 -3.62 14.77 3.51
N ALA A 135 -4.80 14.67 4.12
CA ALA A 135 -5.42 15.76 4.86
C ALA A 135 -4.64 16.15 6.13
N GLU A 136 -4.10 15.14 6.84
CA GLU A 136 -3.37 15.29 8.10
C GLU A 136 -1.85 15.51 7.91
N CYS A 137 -1.36 15.57 6.67
CA CYS A 137 0.05 15.79 6.42
C CYS A 137 0.51 17.13 7.01
N SER A 138 1.50 17.09 7.88
CA SER A 138 2.03 18.27 8.57
C SER A 138 2.68 19.28 7.62
N ASP A 139 3.32 18.81 6.54
CA ASP A 139 3.87 19.66 5.48
C ASP A 139 3.04 19.55 4.20
N ARG A 140 1.91 20.24 4.17
CA ARG A 140 1.02 20.29 2.99
C ARG A 140 1.70 20.90 1.77
N GLY A 141 2.62 21.83 1.97
CA GLY A 141 3.37 22.48 0.90
C GLY A 141 4.27 21.46 0.18
N LEU A 142 5.05 20.70 0.93
CA LEU A 142 5.90 19.62 0.39
C LEU A 142 5.05 18.52 -0.24
N LEU A 143 3.96 18.10 0.43
CA LEU A 143 3.04 17.10 -0.11
C LEU A 143 2.51 17.52 -1.48
N THR A 144 2.00 18.73 -1.63
CA THR A 144 1.42 19.24 -2.90
C THR A 144 2.44 19.25 -4.02
N ARG A 145 3.71 19.58 -3.72
CA ARG A 145 4.78 19.56 -4.72
C ARG A 145 5.17 18.14 -5.15
N LEU A 146 5.08 17.16 -4.25
CA LEU A 146 5.60 15.81 -4.49
C LEU A 146 4.54 14.80 -4.92
N VAL A 147 3.32 14.91 -4.40
CA VAL A 147 2.28 13.89 -4.52
C VAL A 147 1.92 13.56 -5.96
N GLY A 148 1.96 14.53 -6.87
CA GLY A 148 1.70 14.32 -8.30
C GLY A 148 2.67 13.33 -8.96
N ARG A 149 3.90 13.25 -8.46
CA ARG A 149 4.95 12.35 -8.97
C ARG A 149 4.94 10.96 -8.33
N SER A 150 4.15 10.74 -7.28
CA SER A 150 4.08 9.43 -6.63
C SER A 150 3.39 8.40 -7.52
N THR A 151 3.89 7.16 -7.52
CA THR A 151 3.36 6.06 -8.34
C THR A 151 2.33 5.25 -7.56
N SER A 152 1.12 5.14 -8.09
CA SER A 152 0.04 4.33 -7.53
C SER A 152 -0.52 3.29 -8.50
N CYS A 153 -0.26 3.41 -9.79
CA CYS A 153 -0.91 2.60 -10.81
C CYS A 153 -0.41 1.15 -10.82
N GLY A 154 -1.30 0.18 -10.60
CA GLY A 154 -0.97 -1.25 -10.70
C GLY A 154 -0.63 -1.72 -12.13
N ARG A 155 -0.78 -0.87 -13.13
CA ARG A 155 -0.48 -1.14 -14.55
C ARG A 155 0.47 -0.10 -15.14
N TYR A 156 1.30 0.52 -14.30
CA TYR A 156 2.14 1.66 -14.65
C TYR A 156 3.05 1.37 -15.84
N GLY A 157 3.80 0.27 -15.81
CA GLY A 157 4.67 -0.14 -16.90
C GLY A 157 3.93 -0.48 -18.20
N TYR A 158 2.67 -0.98 -18.12
CA TYR A 158 1.85 -1.30 -19.30
C TYR A 158 1.41 -0.04 -20.03
N TYR A 159 1.20 1.06 -19.32
CA TYR A 159 0.82 2.36 -19.89
C TYR A 159 2.02 3.32 -20.00
N ASN A 160 3.17 2.79 -20.38
CA ASN A 160 4.40 3.55 -20.60
C ASN A 160 4.72 4.51 -19.43
N TYR A 161 4.72 3.97 -18.23
CA TYR A 161 5.01 4.72 -16.99
C TYR A 161 4.08 5.92 -16.76
N THR A 162 2.82 5.75 -17.14
CA THR A 162 1.75 6.71 -16.91
C THR A 162 0.63 6.08 -16.08
N HIS A 163 -0.04 6.84 -15.25
CA HIS A 163 -1.19 6.36 -14.49
C HIS A 163 -2.33 6.01 -15.46
N CYS A 164 -2.86 4.79 -15.40
CA CYS A 164 -3.97 4.42 -16.29
C CYS A 164 -5.29 5.16 -15.95
N GLY A 165 -5.47 5.61 -14.72
CA GLY A 165 -6.67 6.32 -14.26
C GLY A 165 -7.85 5.44 -13.87
N ARG A 166 -7.82 4.12 -14.16
CA ARG A 166 -8.97 3.21 -14.02
C ARG A 166 -8.78 2.04 -13.08
N CYS A 167 -7.55 1.55 -12.89
CA CYS A 167 -7.32 0.46 -11.96
C CYS A 167 -7.67 0.86 -10.52
N VAL A 168 -7.97 -0.10 -9.65
CA VAL A 168 -8.34 0.18 -8.26
C VAL A 168 -7.38 1.17 -7.58
N PRO A 169 -6.04 1.01 -7.63
CA PRO A 169 -5.15 2.00 -7.03
C PRO A 169 -5.24 3.41 -7.63
N CYS A 170 -5.54 3.53 -8.94
CA CYS A 170 -5.76 4.85 -9.55
C CYS A 170 -7.08 5.48 -9.10
N GLN A 171 -8.12 4.67 -8.90
CA GLN A 171 -9.41 5.16 -8.40
C GLN A 171 -9.27 5.64 -6.96
N VAL A 172 -8.61 4.85 -6.11
CA VAL A 172 -8.27 5.25 -4.72
C VAL A 172 -7.45 6.55 -4.71
N ARG A 173 -6.45 6.68 -5.59
CA ARG A 173 -5.67 7.91 -5.72
C ARG A 173 -6.56 9.13 -6.01
N ARG A 174 -7.42 9.03 -7.04
CA ARG A 174 -8.33 10.12 -7.43
C ARG A 174 -9.31 10.47 -6.30
N ALA A 175 -9.90 9.46 -5.69
CA ALA A 175 -10.80 9.65 -4.55
C ALA A 175 -10.09 10.35 -3.37
N SER A 176 -8.82 9.99 -3.12
CA SER A 176 -8.04 10.60 -2.04
C SER A 176 -7.74 12.08 -2.28
N PHE A 177 -7.43 12.48 -3.51
CA PHE A 177 -7.29 13.90 -3.85
C PHE A 177 -8.59 14.66 -3.63
N LEU A 178 -9.73 14.10 -4.10
CA LEU A 178 -11.04 14.72 -3.92
C LEU A 178 -11.39 14.87 -2.44
N ALA A 179 -11.21 13.81 -1.64
CA ALA A 179 -11.61 13.80 -0.23
C ALA A 179 -10.69 14.64 0.67
N SER A 180 -9.39 14.72 0.34
CA SER A 180 -8.43 15.53 1.12
C SER A 180 -8.44 17.02 0.76
N GLY A 181 -9.12 17.41 -0.31
CA GLY A 181 -9.09 18.76 -0.84
C GLY A 181 -7.74 19.22 -1.40
N ILE A 182 -6.81 18.27 -1.64
CA ILE A 182 -5.53 18.56 -2.27
C ILE A 182 -5.69 18.45 -3.80
N PRO A 183 -5.23 19.44 -4.58
CA PRO A 183 -5.28 19.38 -6.03
C PRO A 183 -4.56 18.15 -6.59
N ASP A 184 -5.21 17.43 -7.50
CA ASP A 184 -4.58 16.32 -8.21
C ASP A 184 -3.59 16.87 -9.25
N THR A 185 -2.33 16.94 -8.87
CA THR A 185 -1.22 17.38 -9.71
C THR A 185 -0.58 16.25 -10.51
N THR A 186 -1.24 15.09 -10.62
CA THR A 186 -0.80 14.00 -11.50
C THR A 186 -0.73 14.50 -12.92
N GLN A 187 0.45 14.42 -13.56
CA GLN A 187 0.71 15.03 -14.87
C GLN A 187 -0.30 14.61 -15.93
N THR A 188 -0.64 13.32 -15.97
CA THR A 188 -1.65 12.81 -16.88
C THR A 188 -2.18 11.46 -16.41
N TYR A 189 -3.43 11.19 -16.78
CA TYR A 189 -4.03 9.86 -16.77
C TYR A 189 -4.25 9.40 -18.19
N TYR A 190 -3.84 8.17 -18.52
CA TYR A 190 -4.08 7.60 -19.85
C TYR A 190 -5.59 7.61 -20.19
N PHE A 191 -6.44 7.35 -19.19
CA PHE A 191 -7.90 7.54 -19.27
C PHE A 191 -8.32 8.64 -18.29
N PRO A 192 -8.38 9.89 -18.71
CA PRO A 192 -8.77 10.99 -17.84
C PRO A 192 -10.25 10.90 -17.43
N ASN A 193 -11.11 10.38 -18.31
CA ASN A 193 -12.53 10.20 -18.06
C ASN A 193 -12.85 8.73 -17.77
N LEU A 194 -13.45 8.45 -16.61
CA LEU A 194 -13.86 7.10 -16.19
C LEU A 194 -15.11 6.59 -16.95
N ARG A 195 -15.90 7.48 -17.56
CA ARG A 195 -17.12 7.14 -18.30
C ARG A 195 -16.83 6.65 -19.73
N VAL A 196 -15.66 6.96 -20.27
CA VAL A 196 -15.29 6.51 -21.63
C VAL A 196 -15.05 5.02 -21.62
N ALA A 197 -15.60 4.31 -22.61
CA ALA A 197 -15.37 2.89 -22.79
C ALA A 197 -13.87 2.57 -22.89
N GLY A 198 -13.46 1.49 -22.29
CA GLY A 198 -12.07 1.03 -22.26
C GLY A 198 -11.99 -0.48 -22.34
N ARG A 199 -10.78 -1.02 -22.25
CA ARG A 199 -10.57 -2.45 -22.22
C ARG A 199 -11.37 -3.11 -21.08
N LYS A 200 -11.86 -4.34 -21.30
CA LYS A 200 -12.68 -5.11 -20.35
C LYS A 200 -12.14 -5.15 -18.92
N SER A 201 -10.82 -5.28 -18.75
CA SER A 201 -10.19 -5.27 -17.43
C SER A 201 -10.33 -3.94 -16.67
N GLY A 202 -10.33 -2.80 -17.38
CA GLY A 202 -10.56 -1.49 -16.75
C GLY A 202 -12.02 -1.29 -16.35
N ALA A 203 -12.96 -1.81 -17.14
CA ALA A 203 -14.38 -1.81 -16.80
C ALA A 203 -14.67 -2.66 -15.54
N ASN A 204 -14.01 -3.83 -15.42
CA ASN A 204 -14.15 -4.67 -14.23
C ASN A 204 -13.63 -3.98 -12.96
N ASP A 205 -12.50 -3.27 -13.02
CA ASP A 205 -11.97 -2.53 -11.86
C ASP A 205 -12.93 -1.41 -11.43
N ILE A 206 -13.52 -0.68 -12.39
CA ILE A 206 -14.51 0.37 -12.10
C ILE A 206 -15.77 -0.25 -11.48
N GLY A 207 -16.26 -1.34 -12.07
CA GLY A 207 -17.43 -2.06 -11.56
C GLY A 207 -17.21 -2.60 -10.15
N ALA A 208 -16.04 -3.14 -9.84
CA ALA A 208 -15.72 -3.65 -8.52
C ALA A 208 -15.74 -2.54 -7.44
N VAL A 209 -15.16 -1.39 -7.72
CA VAL A 209 -15.19 -0.24 -6.79
C VAL A 209 -16.60 0.32 -6.64
N ALA A 210 -17.37 0.38 -7.73
CA ALA A 210 -18.76 0.82 -7.67
C ALA A 210 -19.64 -0.13 -6.83
N ALA A 211 -19.45 -1.45 -6.99
CA ALA A 211 -20.18 -2.46 -6.22
C ALA A 211 -19.86 -2.35 -4.72
N LEU A 212 -18.59 -2.22 -4.35
CA LEU A 212 -18.20 -2.01 -2.96
C LEU A 212 -18.88 -0.77 -2.36
N ARG A 213 -18.90 0.35 -3.09
CA ARG A 213 -19.56 1.58 -2.64
C ARG A 213 -21.07 1.41 -2.45
N ILE A 214 -21.73 0.67 -3.34
CA ILE A 214 -23.18 0.39 -3.24
C ILE A 214 -23.43 -0.46 -2.00
N GLN A 215 -22.68 -1.52 -1.80
CA GLN A 215 -22.80 -2.41 -0.64
C GLN A 215 -22.57 -1.63 0.66
N ALA A 216 -21.47 -0.89 0.78
CA ALA A 216 -21.19 -0.08 1.96
C ALA A 216 -22.31 0.93 2.31
N ARG A 217 -23.04 1.43 1.30
CA ARG A 217 -24.21 2.31 1.52
C ARG A 217 -25.47 1.57 1.93
N ALA A 218 -25.71 0.37 1.34
CA ALA A 218 -26.88 -0.42 1.62
C ALA A 218 -26.85 -0.98 3.06
N ASP A 219 -25.68 -1.41 3.50
CA ASP A 219 -25.50 -2.07 4.80
C ASP A 219 -25.47 -1.06 5.97
N GLY A 220 -25.51 0.27 5.68
CA GLY A 220 -25.45 1.32 6.69
C GLY A 220 -24.18 1.28 7.54
N ALA A 221 -23.20 0.69 7.01
CA ALA A 221 -21.86 0.26 7.41
C ALA A 221 -21.43 0.63 8.84
N HIS A 222 -22.04 0.04 9.83
CA HIS A 222 -21.38 -0.26 11.08
C HIS A 222 -21.07 -1.76 11.11
N LEU A 223 -19.94 -2.16 10.50
CA LEU A 223 -19.40 -3.48 10.70
C LEU A 223 -18.89 -3.54 12.14
N ALA A 224 -19.67 -4.12 13.06
CA ALA A 224 -19.19 -4.48 14.39
C ALA A 224 -18.16 -5.62 14.27
N GLY A 225 -17.28 -5.80 15.25
CA GLY A 225 -16.14 -6.72 15.18
C GLY A 225 -16.46 -8.11 14.58
N SER A 226 -17.55 -8.77 15.05
CA SER A 226 -17.98 -10.08 14.55
C SER A 226 -18.40 -10.09 13.07
N GLU A 227 -18.96 -8.99 12.58
CA GLU A 227 -19.37 -8.86 11.16
C GLU A 227 -18.14 -8.59 10.26
N VAL A 228 -17.08 -8.00 10.82
CA VAL A 228 -15.81 -7.83 10.11
C VAL A 228 -15.13 -9.17 9.91
N ASP A 229 -15.14 -10.06 10.90
CA ASP A 229 -14.57 -11.39 10.80
C ASP A 229 -15.31 -12.23 9.75
N GLU A 230 -16.65 -12.22 9.76
CA GLU A 230 -17.48 -12.88 8.75
C GLU A 230 -17.23 -12.29 7.36
N PHE A 231 -17.20 -10.97 7.22
CA PHE A 231 -16.85 -10.29 5.98
C PHE A 231 -15.46 -10.66 5.48
N CYS A 232 -14.49 -10.73 6.36
CA CYS A 232 -13.13 -11.13 6.03
C CYS A 232 -13.04 -12.60 5.64
N HIS A 233 -13.77 -13.48 6.31
CA HIS A 233 -13.83 -14.91 5.99
C HIS A 233 -14.47 -15.15 4.61
N GLU A 234 -15.64 -14.58 4.36
CA GLU A 234 -16.32 -14.69 3.07
C GLU A 234 -15.54 -14.10 1.89
N ARG A 235 -14.73 -13.09 2.13
CA ARG A 235 -13.94 -12.38 1.12
C ARG A 235 -12.50 -12.86 1.01
N GLY A 236 -12.14 -13.95 1.73
CA GLY A 236 -10.79 -14.52 1.70
C GLY A 236 -9.73 -13.66 2.38
N CYS A 237 -10.11 -12.84 3.37
CA CYS A 237 -9.20 -12.33 4.35
C CYS A 237 -8.73 -13.51 5.22
N ALA A 238 -7.47 -13.57 5.61
CA ALA A 238 -7.02 -14.58 6.56
C ALA A 238 -7.73 -14.38 7.91
N GLU A 239 -8.02 -15.46 8.63
CA GLU A 239 -8.53 -15.40 10.00
C GLU A 239 -7.66 -14.48 10.84
N ILE A 240 -8.30 -13.54 11.51
CA ILE A 240 -7.65 -12.50 12.30
C ILE A 240 -8.09 -12.72 13.73
N ASP A 241 -7.40 -13.61 14.43
CA ASP A 241 -7.76 -13.93 15.81
C ASP A 241 -7.41 -12.83 16.82
N ASP A 242 -6.47 -11.91 16.52
CA ASP A 242 -5.95 -10.97 17.51
C ASP A 242 -6.00 -9.47 17.12
N ASP A 243 -6.43 -9.11 15.91
CA ASP A 243 -6.44 -7.72 15.44
C ASP A 243 -7.85 -7.15 15.17
N ALA A 244 -8.87 -7.62 15.91
CA ALA A 244 -10.25 -7.13 15.76
C ALA A 244 -10.35 -5.60 15.96
N GLU A 245 -9.54 -5.03 16.87
CA GLU A 245 -9.43 -3.59 17.05
C GLU A 245 -8.88 -2.88 15.80
N ALA A 246 -7.96 -3.53 15.08
CA ALA A 246 -7.36 -2.98 13.85
C ALA A 246 -8.39 -2.86 12.72
N ILE A 247 -9.39 -3.72 12.73
CA ILE A 247 -10.43 -3.77 11.72
C ILE A 247 -11.62 -2.90 12.11
N ALA A 248 -11.99 -2.86 13.38
CA ALA A 248 -13.03 -1.98 13.89
C ALA A 248 -12.73 -0.49 13.65
N GLY A 249 -11.43 -0.09 13.71
CA GLY A 249 -11.01 1.25 13.34
C GLY A 249 -11.18 1.57 11.84
N PHE A 250 -11.29 0.55 10.99
CA PHE A 250 -11.52 0.73 9.56
C PHE A 250 -12.99 1.00 9.21
N ASP A 251 -13.92 0.63 10.10
CA ASP A 251 -15.36 0.84 9.92
C ASP A 251 -15.76 2.32 9.88
N GLY A 252 -15.09 3.15 10.68
CA GLY A 252 -15.35 4.58 10.68
C GLY A 252 -15.04 5.27 9.34
N ASP A 253 -14.31 4.58 8.48
CA ASP A 253 -13.70 5.14 7.30
C ASP A 253 -14.37 4.75 5.98
N THR A 254 -15.13 3.66 5.94
CA THR A 254 -15.96 3.34 4.77
C THR A 254 -17.05 4.37 4.52
N GLY A 255 -17.38 5.18 5.52
CA GLY A 255 -18.29 6.34 5.40
C GLY A 255 -17.63 7.58 4.81
N SER A 256 -16.29 7.69 4.77
CA SER A 256 -15.58 8.88 4.29
C SER A 256 -15.20 8.83 2.80
N VAL A 257 -15.43 7.71 2.13
CA VAL A 257 -15.34 7.60 0.66
C VAL A 257 -16.63 8.12 -0.01
N ARG A 258 -17.20 9.15 0.55
CA ARG A 258 -18.33 9.88 -0.03
C ARG A 258 -17.87 10.89 -1.08
#